data_33b99c1a7e08894d3ba5c0254a5346c5
#
_entry.id   33b99c1a7e08894d3ba5c0254a5346c5
#
_cell.length_a   1.000
_cell.length_b   1.000
_cell.length_c   1.000
_cell.angle_alpha   90.00
_cell.angle_beta   90.00
_cell.angle_gamma   90.00
#
_symmetry.space_group_name_H-M   'P 1'
#
loop_
_entity.id
_entity.type
_entity.pdbx_description
1 polymer ?
#
loop_
_entity_poly.entity_id
_entity_poly.type
_entity_poly.pdbx_seq_one_letter_code
_entity_poly.pdbx_strand_id
1 'polypeptide(L)'
;MTKKISFFLAFAVFLAFNIAGLFAGIPTNAAASRQQDSLHWFLYTFAPQNWAYFTKDPESSELIVVDGDSLQSLMRTPQNRPSNYFGISRNQRAQGPEIAKLVSQIPDDKWRDCVDSFSSCLKDAQKITPEEIRNTSSLQTICGDVIITLSHITPWSYRSLTTDEYRIEKAAKVRVICDD
;
A
#
# COMPACT_ATOMS: atom_id res chain seq x y z
N MET A 1 55.04 -9.30 -4.59
CA MET A 1 54.28 -8.09 -4.94
C MET A 1 53.00 -8.44 -5.76
N THR A 2 53.04 -9.37 -6.67
CA THR A 2 51.93 -9.77 -7.52
C THR A 2 50.66 -10.22 -6.82
N LYS A 3 50.79 -11.07 -5.76
CA LYS A 3 49.59 -11.59 -5.03
C LYS A 3 48.78 -10.48 -4.33
N LYS A 4 49.46 -9.47 -3.77
CA LYS A 4 48.77 -8.33 -3.12
C LYS A 4 48.04 -7.47 -4.16
N ILE A 5 48.67 -7.23 -5.29
CA ILE A 5 48.07 -6.45 -6.40
C ILE A 5 46.83 -7.16 -6.95
N SER A 6 46.92 -8.48 -7.20
CA SER A 6 45.80 -9.27 -7.67
C SER A 6 44.62 -9.28 -6.67
N PHE A 7 44.91 -9.35 -5.37
CA PHE A 7 43.88 -9.26 -4.32
C PHE A 7 43.17 -7.92 -4.33
N PHE A 8 43.91 -6.81 -4.38
CA PHE A 8 43.30 -5.49 -4.39
C PHE A 8 42.50 -5.24 -5.68
N LEU A 9 42.97 -5.73 -6.82
CA LEU A 9 42.25 -5.65 -8.07
C LEU A 9 40.92 -6.40 -8.03
N ALA A 10 40.95 -7.66 -7.55
CA ALA A 10 39.73 -8.47 -7.41
C ALA A 10 38.74 -7.82 -6.43
N PHE A 11 39.23 -7.29 -5.32
CA PHE A 11 38.41 -6.59 -4.32
C PHE A 11 37.77 -5.33 -4.90
N ALA A 12 38.53 -4.54 -5.67
CA ALA A 12 38.01 -3.34 -6.32
C ALA A 12 36.92 -3.66 -7.35
N VAL A 13 37.11 -4.72 -8.15
CA VAL A 13 36.08 -5.20 -9.12
C VAL A 13 34.82 -5.66 -8.40
N PHE A 14 34.98 -6.44 -7.33
CA PHE A 14 33.85 -6.89 -6.51
C PHE A 14 33.10 -5.72 -5.89
N LEU A 15 33.81 -4.74 -5.34
CA LEU A 15 33.21 -3.55 -4.74
C LEU A 15 32.44 -2.72 -5.79
N ALA A 16 33.06 -2.50 -6.95
CA ALA A 16 32.43 -1.76 -8.05
C ALA A 16 31.15 -2.45 -8.54
N PHE A 17 31.16 -3.79 -8.66
CA PHE A 17 29.98 -4.56 -9.02
C PHE A 17 28.85 -4.41 -8.00
N ASN A 18 29.15 -4.47 -6.70
CA ASN A 18 28.12 -4.27 -5.65
C ASN A 18 27.57 -2.84 -5.64
N ILE A 19 28.43 -1.83 -5.81
CA ILE A 19 27.99 -0.44 -5.91
C ILE A 19 27.06 -0.25 -7.11
N ALA A 20 27.43 -0.78 -8.28
CA ALA A 20 26.60 -0.72 -9.48
C ALA A 20 25.26 -1.43 -9.28
N GLY A 21 25.23 -2.59 -8.60
CA GLY A 21 24.02 -3.30 -8.25
C GLY A 21 23.09 -2.50 -7.33
N LEU A 22 23.66 -1.85 -6.31
CA LEU A 22 22.90 -0.96 -5.41
C LEU A 22 22.27 0.20 -6.19
N PHE A 23 23.04 0.88 -7.05
CA PHE A 23 22.51 1.98 -7.88
C PHE A 23 21.41 1.52 -8.84
N ALA A 24 21.54 0.33 -9.42
CA ALA A 24 20.51 -0.24 -10.30
C ALA A 24 19.23 -0.62 -9.55
N GLY A 25 19.33 -0.98 -8.26
CA GLY A 25 18.20 -1.39 -7.43
C GLY A 25 17.40 -0.24 -6.81
N ILE A 26 17.90 1.01 -6.85
CA ILE A 26 17.18 2.17 -6.32
C ILE A 26 16.12 2.62 -7.34
N PRO A 27 14.80 2.49 -7.02
CA PRO A 27 13.76 2.98 -7.90
C PRO A 27 13.84 4.51 -8.02
N THR A 28 13.73 5.05 -9.22
CA THR A 28 13.64 6.50 -9.48
C THR A 28 14.76 7.35 -8.87
N ASN A 29 16.01 7.14 -9.31
CA ASN A 29 17.06 8.10 -8.97
C ASN A 29 17.34 9.02 -10.18
N ALA A 30 17.74 10.26 -9.90
CA ALA A 30 18.01 11.27 -10.92
C ALA A 30 19.21 10.91 -11.83
N ALA A 31 20.06 9.95 -11.42
CA ALA A 31 21.21 9.47 -12.17
C ALA A 31 20.91 8.27 -13.06
N ALA A 32 19.80 7.55 -12.80
CA ALA A 32 19.35 6.48 -13.67
C ALA A 32 18.41 7.04 -14.74
N SER A 33 18.93 7.24 -15.94
CA SER A 33 18.07 7.56 -17.07
C SER A 33 17.04 6.43 -17.24
N ARG A 34 15.82 6.79 -17.57
CA ARG A 34 14.64 5.90 -17.76
C ARG A 34 14.82 4.94 -18.95
N GLN A 35 16.01 4.86 -19.51
CA GLN A 35 16.35 4.03 -20.66
C GLN A 35 16.62 2.61 -20.15
N GLN A 36 15.87 1.66 -20.66
CA GLN A 36 16.03 0.22 -20.45
C GLN A 36 17.37 -0.26 -21.01
N ASP A 37 18.45 0.06 -20.32
CA ASP A 37 19.79 -0.35 -20.73
C ASP A 37 19.97 -1.83 -20.40
N SER A 38 20.60 -2.54 -21.34
CA SER A 38 20.99 -3.96 -21.19
C SER A 38 21.76 -4.22 -19.90
N LEU A 39 22.49 -3.22 -19.40
CA LEU A 39 23.22 -3.26 -18.14
C LEU A 39 22.29 -3.29 -16.93
N HIS A 40 21.22 -2.52 -16.93
CA HIS A 40 20.20 -2.54 -15.85
C HIS A 40 19.51 -3.91 -15.79
N TRP A 41 19.11 -4.45 -16.94
CA TRP A 41 18.51 -5.77 -17.04
C TRP A 41 19.47 -6.87 -16.54
N PHE A 42 20.75 -6.81 -16.92
CA PHE A 42 21.79 -7.74 -16.49
C PHE A 42 21.98 -7.69 -14.96
N LEU A 43 22.15 -6.50 -14.38
CA LEU A 43 22.34 -6.33 -12.94
C LEU A 43 21.11 -6.76 -12.15
N TYR A 44 19.91 -6.45 -12.63
CA TYR A 44 18.66 -6.88 -12.00
C TYR A 44 18.45 -8.39 -12.02
N THR A 45 18.95 -9.06 -13.06
CA THR A 45 18.85 -10.53 -13.21
C THR A 45 19.86 -11.27 -12.34
N PHE A 46 21.11 -10.82 -12.30
CA PHE A 46 22.21 -11.52 -11.63
C PHE A 46 22.45 -11.07 -10.18
N ALA A 47 22.12 -9.85 -9.86
CA ALA A 47 22.24 -9.29 -8.51
C ALA A 47 20.97 -8.51 -8.13
N PRO A 48 19.81 -9.18 -7.99
CA PRO A 48 18.55 -8.50 -7.70
C PRO A 48 18.62 -7.85 -6.31
N GLN A 49 18.85 -6.55 -6.30
CA GLN A 49 18.76 -5.71 -5.11
C GLN A 49 17.35 -5.13 -5.05
N ASN A 50 16.42 -5.90 -4.49
CA ASN A 50 15.05 -5.43 -4.35
C ASN A 50 14.77 -4.97 -2.91
N TRP A 51 14.77 -3.68 -2.68
CA TRP A 51 14.45 -3.05 -1.39
C TRP A 51 12.95 -2.95 -1.14
N ALA A 52 12.10 -3.37 -2.08
CA ALA A 52 10.64 -3.33 -1.94
C ALA A 52 10.11 -4.18 -0.76
N TYR A 53 10.91 -5.12 -0.25
CA TYR A 53 10.57 -5.87 0.95
C TYR A 53 10.59 -5.04 2.23
N PHE A 54 11.32 -3.94 2.25
CA PHE A 54 11.56 -3.17 3.47
C PHE A 54 10.94 -1.78 3.45
N THR A 55 10.61 -1.27 2.27
CA THR A 55 10.08 0.09 2.12
C THR A 55 8.88 0.07 1.18
N LYS A 56 7.68 0.16 1.76
CA LYS A 56 6.51 0.58 1.01
C LYS A 56 6.69 2.05 0.64
N ASP A 57 6.38 2.41 -0.61
CA ASP A 57 6.31 3.82 -0.98
C ASP A 57 5.33 4.54 -0.04
N PRO A 58 5.79 5.50 0.77
CA PRO A 58 4.94 6.19 1.72
C PRO A 58 3.82 7.00 1.04
N GLU A 59 3.97 7.34 -0.23
CA GLU A 59 2.95 8.03 -1.02
C GLU A 59 2.00 7.08 -1.76
N SER A 60 2.19 5.75 -1.62
CA SER A 60 1.27 4.79 -2.23
C SER A 60 -0.11 4.89 -1.62
N SER A 61 -1.14 4.80 -2.49
CA SER A 61 -2.53 4.77 -2.05
C SER A 61 -2.82 3.54 -1.19
N GLU A 62 -3.67 3.72 -0.19
CA GLU A 62 -4.17 2.67 0.70
C GLU A 62 -5.68 2.58 0.66
N LEU A 63 -6.18 1.35 0.69
CA LEU A 63 -7.61 1.11 0.86
C LEU A 63 -7.92 1.06 2.36
N ILE A 64 -8.81 1.94 2.80
CA ILE A 64 -9.30 1.98 4.18
C ILE A 64 -10.80 1.69 4.16
N VAL A 65 -11.26 0.83 5.05
CA VAL A 65 -12.66 0.50 5.20
C VAL A 65 -13.15 1.03 6.55
N VAL A 66 -14.24 1.78 6.51
CA VAL A 66 -14.91 2.29 7.70
C VAL A 66 -16.36 1.81 7.72
N ASP A 67 -16.87 1.63 8.92
CA ASP A 67 -18.29 1.31 9.13
C ASP A 67 -19.19 2.43 8.60
N GLY A 68 -20.24 2.07 7.88
CA GLY A 68 -21.12 3.01 7.20
C GLY A 68 -21.93 3.92 8.14
N ASP A 69 -22.18 3.47 9.36
CA ASP A 69 -22.99 4.22 10.34
C ASP A 69 -22.13 4.96 11.36
N SER A 70 -21.21 4.25 12.01
CA SER A 70 -20.35 4.81 13.06
C SER A 70 -19.13 5.56 12.55
N LEU A 71 -18.78 5.40 11.27
CA LEU A 71 -17.57 5.93 10.63
C LEU A 71 -16.27 5.47 11.32
N GLN A 72 -16.32 4.40 12.10
CA GLN A 72 -15.15 3.82 12.75
C GLN A 72 -14.41 2.91 11.78
N SER A 73 -13.08 2.90 11.87
CA SER A 73 -12.24 2.03 11.05
C SER A 73 -12.48 0.56 11.36
N LEU A 74 -12.82 -0.23 10.34
CA LEU A 74 -12.93 -1.68 10.40
C LEU A 74 -11.59 -2.37 10.13
N MET A 75 -10.54 -1.60 9.89
CA MET A 75 -9.21 -2.14 9.64
C MET A 75 -8.65 -2.83 10.87
N ARG A 76 -8.11 -4.02 10.68
CA ARG A 76 -7.44 -4.80 11.73
C ARG A 76 -5.95 -4.48 11.88
N THR A 77 -5.46 -3.49 11.16
CA THR A 77 -4.12 -2.93 11.31
C THR A 77 -4.05 -1.98 12.51
N PRO A 78 -2.88 -1.82 13.17
CA PRO A 78 -1.66 -2.60 13.02
C PRO A 78 -1.75 -4.01 13.63
N GLN A 79 -0.83 -4.90 13.21
CA GLN A 79 -0.87 -6.31 13.64
C GLN A 79 -0.69 -6.50 15.16
N ASN A 80 0.06 -5.63 15.83
CA ASN A 80 0.38 -5.72 17.26
C ASN A 80 -0.73 -5.23 18.20
N ARG A 81 -1.96 -5.02 17.70
CA ARG A 81 -3.10 -4.63 18.55
C ARG A 81 -3.49 -5.76 19.52
N PRO A 82 -4.02 -5.43 20.72
CA PRO A 82 -4.56 -6.43 21.63
C PRO A 82 -5.64 -7.31 21.00
N SER A 83 -6.51 -6.74 20.14
CA SER A 83 -7.55 -7.46 19.39
C SER A 83 -6.99 -8.51 18.41
N ASN A 84 -5.73 -8.42 18.03
CA ASN A 84 -5.02 -9.39 17.22
C ASN A 84 -4.12 -10.31 18.07
N TYR A 85 -4.33 -10.35 19.38
CA TYR A 85 -3.48 -11.08 20.33
C TYR A 85 -2.00 -10.76 20.14
N PHE A 86 -1.67 -9.47 20.01
CA PHE A 86 -0.30 -8.96 19.77
C PHE A 86 0.41 -9.61 18.59
N GLY A 87 -0.33 -9.94 17.52
CA GLY A 87 0.23 -10.49 16.29
C GLY A 87 0.15 -12.02 16.14
N ILE A 88 -0.40 -12.74 17.13
CA ILE A 88 -0.66 -14.19 17.02
C ILE A 88 -1.77 -14.44 16.00
N SER A 89 -2.84 -13.66 16.03
CA SER A 89 -3.90 -13.72 15.01
C SER A 89 -3.38 -13.17 13.68
N ARG A 90 -3.55 -13.95 12.61
CA ARG A 90 -3.15 -13.55 11.25
C ARG A 90 -4.31 -13.03 10.40
N ASN A 91 -5.48 -12.85 10.97
CA ASN A 91 -6.69 -12.40 10.26
C ASN A 91 -6.49 -11.04 9.58
N GLN A 92 -5.68 -10.17 10.17
CA GLN A 92 -5.29 -8.90 9.56
C GLN A 92 -4.64 -9.06 8.17
N ARG A 93 -3.85 -10.13 7.96
CA ARG A 93 -3.22 -10.38 6.65
C ARG A 93 -4.22 -10.85 5.60
N ALA A 94 -5.30 -11.52 6.01
CA ALA A 94 -6.36 -11.94 5.10
C ALA A 94 -7.26 -10.77 4.67
N GLN A 95 -7.33 -9.70 5.47
CA GLN A 95 -8.18 -8.55 5.19
C GLN A 95 -7.75 -7.77 3.92
N GLY A 96 -6.46 -7.67 3.63
CA GLY A 96 -5.99 -7.02 2.40
C GLY A 96 -6.53 -7.66 1.11
N PRO A 97 -6.34 -8.98 0.89
CA PRO A 97 -6.96 -9.70 -0.22
C PRO A 97 -8.50 -9.65 -0.23
N GLU A 98 -9.13 -9.65 0.95
CA GLU A 98 -10.58 -9.50 1.08
C GLU A 98 -11.03 -8.15 0.51
N ILE A 99 -10.42 -7.05 0.96
CA ILE A 99 -10.72 -5.70 0.47
C ILE A 99 -10.50 -5.59 -1.04
N ALA A 100 -9.40 -6.15 -1.56
CA ALA A 100 -9.13 -6.14 -3.00
C ALA A 100 -10.23 -6.84 -3.81
N LYS A 101 -10.77 -7.97 -3.32
CA LYS A 101 -11.90 -8.65 -3.96
C LYS A 101 -13.21 -7.84 -3.89
N LEU A 102 -13.46 -7.16 -2.78
CA LEU A 102 -14.63 -6.29 -2.64
C LEU A 102 -14.54 -5.11 -3.60
N VAL A 103 -13.38 -4.44 -3.65
CA VAL A 103 -13.13 -3.29 -4.54
C VAL A 103 -13.29 -3.66 -6.01
N SER A 104 -12.86 -4.86 -6.42
CA SER A 104 -13.00 -5.31 -7.81
C SER A 104 -14.45 -5.48 -8.28
N GLN A 105 -15.41 -5.51 -7.36
CA GLN A 105 -16.84 -5.60 -7.66
C GLN A 105 -17.52 -4.23 -7.74
N ILE A 106 -16.85 -3.15 -7.34
CA ILE A 106 -17.43 -1.80 -7.33
C ILE A 106 -17.29 -1.17 -8.71
N PRO A 107 -18.37 -0.82 -9.38
CA PRO A 107 -18.31 -0.12 -10.66
C PRO A 107 -17.65 1.26 -10.52
N ASP A 108 -16.93 1.70 -11.56
CA ASP A 108 -16.19 2.97 -11.55
C ASP A 108 -17.10 4.20 -11.32
N ASP A 109 -18.33 4.15 -11.76
CA ASP A 109 -19.32 5.22 -11.59
C ASP A 109 -19.83 5.38 -10.14
N LYS A 110 -19.59 4.39 -9.28
CA LYS A 110 -19.95 4.42 -7.85
C LYS A 110 -18.91 5.08 -6.98
N TRP A 111 -17.70 5.26 -7.49
CA TRP A 111 -16.66 6.01 -6.80
C TRP A 111 -16.93 7.51 -6.90
N ARG A 112 -16.81 8.19 -5.76
CA ARG A 112 -16.94 9.64 -5.65
C ARG A 112 -15.61 10.25 -5.30
N ASP A 113 -15.17 11.23 -6.09
CA ASP A 113 -13.96 12.00 -5.79
C ASP A 113 -14.14 12.84 -4.53
N CYS A 114 -13.11 12.89 -3.72
CA CYS A 114 -13.10 13.66 -2.48
C CYS A 114 -12.07 14.79 -2.60
N VAL A 115 -12.55 16.02 -2.45
CA VAL A 115 -11.71 17.22 -2.50
C VAL A 115 -11.52 17.83 -1.12
N ASP A 116 -12.43 17.52 -0.19
CA ASP A 116 -12.52 18.09 1.15
C ASP A 116 -11.73 17.29 2.21
N SER A 117 -11.89 17.69 3.48
CA SER A 117 -11.28 16.99 4.62
C SER A 117 -11.76 15.54 4.73
N PHE A 118 -10.95 14.71 5.38
CA PHE A 118 -11.25 13.30 5.61
C PHE A 118 -12.66 13.07 6.21
N SER A 119 -12.99 13.83 7.24
CA SER A 119 -14.28 13.70 7.94
C SER A 119 -15.46 14.19 7.10
N SER A 120 -15.29 15.22 6.28
CA SER A 120 -16.33 15.74 5.38
C SER A 120 -16.66 14.73 4.30
N CYS A 121 -15.63 14.18 3.66
CA CYS A 121 -15.77 13.17 2.63
C CYS A 121 -16.53 11.92 3.12
N LEU A 122 -16.21 11.41 4.31
CA LEU A 122 -16.91 10.27 4.90
C LEU A 122 -18.39 10.56 5.16
N LYS A 123 -18.72 11.76 5.69
CA LYS A 123 -20.11 12.17 5.91
C LYS A 123 -20.91 12.30 4.62
N ASP A 124 -20.27 12.75 3.55
CA ASP A 124 -20.93 12.84 2.25
C ASP A 124 -21.10 11.46 1.60
N ALA A 125 -20.10 10.60 1.71
CA ALA A 125 -20.20 9.20 1.29
C ALA A 125 -21.30 8.44 2.07
N GLN A 126 -21.53 8.75 3.35
CA GLN A 126 -22.56 8.14 4.19
C GLN A 126 -23.98 8.36 3.62
N LYS A 127 -24.22 9.47 2.96
CA LYS A 127 -25.54 9.83 2.37
C LYS A 127 -25.85 9.10 1.07
N ILE A 128 -24.86 8.44 0.47
CA ILE A 128 -25.00 7.73 -0.81
C ILE A 128 -25.74 6.42 -0.59
N THR A 129 -26.59 6.04 -1.55
CA THR A 129 -27.21 4.70 -1.57
C THR A 129 -26.14 3.65 -1.80
N PRO A 130 -26.03 2.64 -0.91
CA PRO A 130 -24.98 1.62 -1.04
C PRO A 130 -25.20 0.73 -2.27
N GLU A 131 -24.12 0.36 -2.93
CA GLU A 131 -24.11 -0.71 -3.93
C GLU A 131 -24.00 -2.06 -3.23
N GLU A 132 -24.78 -3.05 -3.63
CA GLU A 132 -24.73 -4.38 -3.05
C GLU A 132 -23.62 -5.22 -3.69
N ILE A 133 -22.68 -5.72 -2.87
CA ILE A 133 -21.59 -6.59 -3.28
C ILE A 133 -21.49 -7.80 -2.35
N ARG A 134 -20.96 -8.92 -2.86
CA ARG A 134 -20.85 -10.16 -2.08
C ARG A 134 -19.42 -10.41 -1.64
N ASN A 135 -19.24 -10.74 -0.36
CA ASN A 135 -17.95 -11.16 0.17
C ASN A 135 -17.74 -12.66 -0.06
N THR A 136 -16.89 -13.01 -1.02
CA THR A 136 -16.54 -14.41 -1.36
C THR A 136 -15.21 -14.84 -0.74
N SER A 137 -14.72 -14.12 0.26
CA SER A 137 -13.46 -14.44 0.92
C SER A 137 -13.66 -15.58 1.93
N SER A 138 -12.63 -16.41 2.10
CA SER A 138 -12.65 -17.51 3.07
C SER A 138 -12.73 -17.03 4.52
N LEU A 139 -12.24 -15.83 4.80
CA LEU A 139 -12.37 -15.14 6.08
C LEU A 139 -13.10 -13.83 5.82
N GLN A 140 -14.36 -13.76 6.23
CA GLN A 140 -15.22 -12.60 6.04
C GLN A 140 -15.10 -11.69 7.26
N THR A 141 -14.30 -10.64 7.15
CA THR A 141 -14.08 -9.67 8.25
C THR A 141 -14.82 -8.37 8.04
N ILE A 142 -15.35 -8.16 6.83
CA ILE A 142 -16.05 -6.95 6.40
C ILE A 142 -17.42 -7.35 5.90
N CYS A 143 -18.47 -6.97 6.65
CA CYS A 143 -19.86 -7.26 6.35
C CYS A 143 -20.73 -6.06 6.70
N GLY A 144 -21.91 -5.95 6.05
CA GLY A 144 -22.87 -4.86 6.29
C GLY A 144 -22.58 -3.61 5.49
N ASP A 145 -23.12 -2.48 5.94
CA ASP A 145 -22.94 -1.19 5.26
C ASP A 145 -21.56 -0.61 5.61
N VAL A 146 -20.72 -0.42 4.60
CA VAL A 146 -19.35 0.09 4.77
C VAL A 146 -19.03 1.15 3.73
N ILE A 147 -18.09 2.02 4.06
CA ILE A 147 -17.49 2.96 3.13
C ILE A 147 -16.05 2.53 2.87
N ILE A 148 -15.72 2.28 1.62
CA ILE A 148 -14.37 1.96 1.18
C ILE A 148 -13.76 3.22 0.60
N THR A 149 -12.59 3.59 1.08
CA THR A 149 -11.87 4.79 0.62
C THR A 149 -10.53 4.41 0.00
N LEU A 150 -10.17 5.11 -1.07
CA LEU A 150 -8.81 5.17 -1.58
C LEU A 150 -8.15 6.40 -0.99
N SER A 151 -7.14 6.20 -0.16
CA SER A 151 -6.55 7.26 0.65
C SER A 151 -5.05 7.28 0.52
N HIS A 152 -4.45 8.45 0.68
CA HIS A 152 -3.01 8.65 0.81
C HIS A 152 -2.68 9.14 2.20
N ILE A 153 -1.54 8.72 2.74
CA ILE A 153 -1.01 9.29 3.98
C ILE A 153 -0.64 10.75 3.72
N THR A 154 -1.00 11.63 4.63
CA THR A 154 -0.57 13.03 4.56
C THR A 154 0.95 13.11 4.66
N PRO A 155 1.65 13.65 3.64
CA PRO A 155 3.10 13.76 3.67
C PRO A 155 3.58 14.52 4.91
N TRP A 156 4.69 14.06 5.49
CA TRP A 156 5.25 14.64 6.70
C TRP A 156 5.48 16.15 6.64
N SER A 157 5.77 16.68 5.45
CA SER A 157 5.94 18.12 5.21
C SER A 157 4.66 18.93 5.46
N TYR A 158 3.48 18.32 5.37
CA TYR A 158 2.18 18.99 5.55
C TYR A 158 1.54 18.79 6.93
N ARG A 159 2.15 18.00 7.81
CA ARG A 159 1.60 17.66 9.13
C ARG A 159 1.29 18.87 10.04
N SER A 160 1.95 19.99 9.82
CA SER A 160 1.69 21.24 10.56
C SER A 160 0.51 22.05 10.00
N LEU A 161 0.04 21.70 8.79
CA LEU A 161 -1.03 22.41 8.08
C LEU A 161 -2.38 21.70 8.19
N THR A 162 -2.38 20.42 8.53
CA THR A 162 -3.61 19.63 8.70
C THR A 162 -3.49 18.69 9.88
N THR A 163 -4.63 18.39 10.51
CA THR A 163 -4.75 17.37 11.56
C THR A 163 -5.10 16.01 11.00
N ASP A 164 -5.43 15.93 9.70
CA ASP A 164 -5.84 14.69 9.05
C ASP A 164 -4.61 13.86 8.71
N GLU A 165 -4.56 12.64 9.25
CA GLU A 165 -3.50 11.66 8.97
C GLU A 165 -3.58 11.14 7.54
N TYR A 166 -4.79 11.08 6.98
CA TYR A 166 -5.05 10.60 5.63
C TYR A 166 -5.83 11.62 4.83
N ARG A 167 -5.55 11.67 3.52
CA ARG A 167 -6.33 12.37 2.52
C ARG A 167 -7.06 11.35 1.65
N ILE A 168 -8.39 11.42 1.61
CA ILE A 168 -9.19 10.55 0.74
C ILE A 168 -9.15 11.12 -0.68
N GLU A 169 -8.83 10.28 -1.64
CA GLU A 169 -8.93 10.58 -3.06
C GLU A 169 -10.34 10.24 -3.58
N LYS A 170 -10.80 9.03 -3.24
CA LYS A 170 -12.13 8.53 -3.65
C LYS A 170 -12.78 7.74 -2.53
N ALA A 171 -14.10 7.77 -2.49
CA ALA A 171 -14.90 6.96 -1.57
C ALA A 171 -16.07 6.30 -2.29
N ALA A 172 -16.40 5.07 -1.90
CA ALA A 172 -17.58 4.36 -2.35
C ALA A 172 -18.31 3.75 -1.15
N LYS A 173 -19.66 3.88 -1.12
CA LYS A 173 -20.50 3.22 -0.11
C LYS A 173 -21.04 1.93 -0.69
N VAL A 174 -20.84 0.84 0.03
CA VAL A 174 -21.28 -0.50 -0.38
C VAL A 174 -21.95 -1.23 0.78
N ARG A 175 -22.89 -2.12 0.43
CA ARG A 175 -23.46 -3.10 1.34
C ARG A 175 -22.85 -4.44 1.04
N VAL A 176 -22.02 -4.93 1.96
CA VAL A 176 -21.31 -6.20 1.83
C VAL A 176 -22.17 -7.32 2.40
N ILE A 177 -22.59 -8.24 1.53
CA ILE A 177 -23.32 -9.44 1.92
C ILE A 177 -22.32 -10.54 2.22
N CYS A 178 -22.35 -11.05 3.44
CA CYS A 178 -21.57 -12.19 3.89
C CYS A 178 -22.42 -13.46 3.87
N ASP A 179 -21.81 -14.60 3.59
CA ASP A 179 -22.45 -15.89 3.74
C ASP A 179 -22.37 -16.31 5.24
N ASP A 180 -23.47 -16.79 5.80
CA ASP A 180 -23.59 -17.30 7.20
C ASP A 180 -22.80 -18.60 7.39
#